data_c0b16a013fa9fcdaf2d02f7d2d96896b
#
_entry.id   c0b16a013fa9fcdaf2d02f7d2d96896b
#
_cell.length_a   1.000
_cell.length_b   1.000
_cell.length_c   1.000
_cell.angle_alpha   90.00
_cell.angle_beta   90.00
_cell.angle_gamma   90.00
#
_symmetry.space_group_name_H-M   'P 1'
#
loop_
_entity.id
_entity.type
_entity.pdbx_description
1 polymer ?
#
loop_
_entity_poly.entity_id
_entity_poly.type
_entity_poly.pdbx_seq_one_letter_code
_entity_poly.pdbx_strand_id
1 'polypeptide(L)'
;MVKLKETIQKAIPKHARVPLITVALLHSIFYWIPPLLTGGAYHRDFSIFVDESIPFLPFFIIFYAGAYLQWGFSYVYHSAISRGVCTRLAAADIITKVVAAAFFVLLPTTMVRPALDGGVFDFLVGIIYFFDEPVNLFPSLHCAVSWLCFRSAFSMRRELGGAYAWGQLAFSLLVFASTVFVKQHVFVDIIGGVILAELAWLASSHLPSEAVFGRLEAVFSRNKSNR
;
A
#
# COMPACT_ATOMS: atom_id res chain seq x y z
N MET A 1 -5.89 -11.23 28.45
CA MET A 1 -5.28 -9.96 28.06
C MET A 1 -3.73 -9.98 28.13
N VAL A 2 -3.10 -10.49 29.18
CA VAL A 2 -1.62 -10.52 29.32
C VAL A 2 -0.94 -11.31 28.19
N LYS A 3 -1.38 -12.56 27.89
CA LYS A 3 -0.83 -13.37 26.79
C LYS A 3 -0.92 -12.71 25.42
N LEU A 4 -2.03 -12.04 25.09
CA LEU A 4 -2.20 -11.33 23.84
C LEU A 4 -1.22 -10.15 23.72
N LYS A 5 -1.00 -9.41 24.83
CA LYS A 5 -0.05 -8.31 24.90
C LYS A 5 1.39 -8.77 24.69
N GLU A 6 1.76 -9.92 25.28
CA GLU A 6 3.08 -10.54 25.09
C GLU A 6 3.27 -11.05 23.64
N THR A 7 2.25 -11.65 23.04
CA THR A 7 2.28 -12.11 21.65
C THR A 7 2.45 -10.93 20.69
N ILE A 8 1.70 -9.84 20.87
CA ILE A 8 1.83 -8.62 20.06
C ILE A 8 3.22 -7.98 20.25
N GLN A 9 3.74 -7.98 21.49
CA GLN A 9 5.07 -7.43 21.75
C GLN A 9 6.19 -8.26 21.12
N LYS A 10 6.02 -9.57 20.98
CA LYS A 10 6.95 -10.44 20.22
C LYS A 10 6.84 -10.24 18.72
N ALA A 11 5.61 -10.08 18.19
CA ALA A 11 5.38 -9.87 16.77
C ALA A 11 5.83 -8.49 16.28
N ILE A 12 5.64 -7.43 17.11
CA ILE A 12 6.01 -6.05 16.76
C ILE A 12 7.07 -5.53 17.75
N PRO A 13 8.35 -5.62 17.38
CA PRO A 13 9.44 -5.14 18.23
C PRO A 13 9.34 -3.63 18.48
N LYS A 14 9.97 -3.17 19.57
CA LYS A 14 9.86 -1.75 19.98
C LYS A 14 10.23 -0.78 18.87
N HIS A 15 11.31 -1.07 18.13
CA HIS A 15 11.78 -0.22 17.03
C HIS A 15 10.83 -0.15 15.83
N ALA A 16 9.92 -1.11 15.67
CA ALA A 16 8.97 -1.12 14.56
C ALA A 16 7.67 -0.36 14.85
N ARG A 17 7.37 -0.07 16.13
CA ARG A 17 6.09 0.51 16.54
C ARG A 17 5.87 1.91 15.97
N VAL A 18 6.86 2.79 16.12
CA VAL A 18 6.75 4.17 15.64
C VAL A 18 6.67 4.19 14.11
N PRO A 19 7.57 3.53 13.34
CA PRO A 19 7.44 3.46 11.88
C PRO A 19 6.09 2.92 11.41
N LEU A 20 5.63 1.79 11.96
CA LEU A 20 4.37 1.17 11.53
C LEU A 20 3.14 2.02 11.86
N ILE A 21 3.09 2.63 13.04
CA ILE A 21 2.01 3.55 13.41
C ILE A 21 2.02 4.78 12.49
N THR A 22 3.19 5.35 12.21
CA THR A 22 3.31 6.50 11.30
C THR A 22 2.80 6.15 9.89
N VAL A 23 3.20 5.00 9.36
CA VAL A 23 2.72 4.52 8.04
C VAL A 23 1.21 4.34 8.02
N ALA A 24 0.62 3.74 9.06
CA ALA A 24 -0.82 3.51 9.15
C ALA A 24 -1.61 4.83 9.26
N LEU A 25 -1.15 5.76 10.09
CA LEU A 25 -1.79 7.08 10.24
C LEU A 25 -1.71 7.90 8.95
N LEU A 26 -0.53 7.96 8.33
CA LEU A 26 -0.34 8.69 7.08
C LEU A 26 -1.09 8.04 5.92
N HIS A 27 -1.25 6.71 5.92
CA HIS A 27 -2.10 6.05 4.95
C HIS A 27 -3.55 6.59 5.00
N SER A 28 -4.13 6.63 6.19
CA SER A 28 -5.49 7.15 6.38
C SER A 28 -5.59 8.62 5.94
N ILE A 29 -4.62 9.46 6.31
CA ILE A 29 -4.61 10.88 5.97
C ILE A 29 -4.52 11.09 4.45
N PHE A 30 -3.53 10.49 3.80
CA PHE A 30 -3.25 10.72 2.37
C PHE A 30 -4.22 9.99 1.44
N TYR A 31 -5.00 9.05 1.95
CA TYR A 31 -6.04 8.37 1.18
C TYR A 31 -7.40 9.08 1.31
N TRP A 32 -7.83 9.46 2.52
CA TRP A 32 -9.17 10.00 2.76
C TRP A 32 -9.30 11.51 2.58
N ILE A 33 -8.21 12.27 2.72
CA ILE A 33 -8.28 13.73 2.58
C ILE A 33 -8.41 14.19 1.12
N PRO A 34 -7.66 13.66 0.12
CA PRO A 34 -7.74 14.13 -1.26
C PRO A 34 -9.16 14.16 -1.85
N PRO A 35 -10.02 13.13 -1.71
CA PRO A 35 -11.38 13.18 -2.23
C PRO A 35 -12.22 14.33 -1.64
N LEU A 36 -12.00 14.67 -0.37
CA LEU A 36 -12.69 15.80 0.27
C LEU A 36 -12.29 17.14 -0.35
N LEU A 37 -11.07 17.25 -0.87
CA LEU A 37 -10.55 18.46 -1.50
C LEU A 37 -10.96 18.56 -2.98
N THR A 38 -11.24 17.43 -3.64
CA THR A 38 -11.47 17.34 -5.09
C THR A 38 -12.92 17.01 -5.47
N GLY A 39 -13.83 16.89 -4.50
CA GLY A 39 -15.23 16.47 -4.75
C GLY A 39 -16.02 17.34 -5.73
N GLY A 40 -15.61 18.60 -5.98
CA GLY A 40 -16.19 19.49 -7.01
C GLY A 40 -15.32 19.66 -8.25
N ALA A 41 -14.18 18.97 -8.35
CA ALA A 41 -13.25 19.10 -9.45
C ALA A 41 -13.64 18.19 -10.63
N TYR A 42 -13.15 18.52 -11.83
CA TYR A 42 -13.24 17.63 -12.98
C TYR A 42 -12.25 16.46 -12.79
N HIS A 43 -12.77 15.23 -12.80
CA HIS A 43 -12.00 14.01 -12.73
C HIS A 43 -11.73 13.48 -14.14
N ARG A 44 -10.48 13.14 -14.42
CA ARG A 44 -10.02 12.65 -15.73
C ARG A 44 -10.07 11.13 -15.77
N ASP A 45 -10.58 10.59 -16.86
CA ASP A 45 -10.43 9.17 -17.16
C ASP A 45 -9.13 8.93 -17.93
N PHE A 46 -8.27 8.06 -17.38
CA PHE A 46 -7.00 7.66 -17.99
C PHE A 46 -7.08 6.30 -18.69
N SER A 47 -8.29 5.79 -18.96
CA SER A 47 -8.50 4.57 -19.75
C SER A 47 -7.85 4.71 -21.11
N ILE A 48 -7.18 3.64 -21.54
CA ILE A 48 -6.59 3.51 -22.86
C ILE A 48 -7.20 2.29 -23.57
N PHE A 49 -6.96 2.13 -24.88
CA PHE A 49 -7.52 1.04 -25.66
C PHE A 49 -7.29 -0.36 -25.08
N VAL A 50 -6.19 -0.55 -24.32
CA VAL A 50 -5.91 -1.81 -23.62
C VAL A 50 -6.97 -2.11 -22.55
N ASP A 51 -7.46 -1.10 -21.85
CA ASP A 51 -8.44 -1.25 -20.77
C ASP A 51 -9.81 -1.74 -21.28
N GLU A 52 -10.15 -1.40 -22.54
CA GLU A 52 -11.36 -1.90 -23.23
C GLU A 52 -11.28 -3.40 -23.49
N SER A 53 -10.06 -3.92 -23.72
CA SER A 53 -9.82 -5.34 -23.98
C SER A 53 -9.73 -6.19 -22.72
N ILE A 54 -9.56 -5.57 -21.54
CA ILE A 54 -9.48 -6.28 -20.27
C ILE A 54 -10.90 -6.63 -19.79
N PRO A 55 -11.25 -7.92 -19.64
CA PRO A 55 -12.58 -8.32 -19.17
C PRO A 55 -12.77 -7.99 -17.70
N PHE A 56 -14.01 -7.82 -17.26
CA PHE A 56 -14.36 -7.82 -15.84
C PHE A 56 -14.39 -9.25 -15.32
N LEU A 57 -13.52 -9.56 -14.35
CA LEU A 57 -13.38 -10.87 -13.73
C LEU A 57 -13.51 -10.75 -12.20
N PRO A 58 -14.73 -10.80 -11.65
CA PRO A 58 -14.97 -10.48 -10.24
C PRO A 58 -14.28 -11.42 -9.26
N PHE A 59 -13.95 -12.67 -9.64
CA PHE A 59 -13.22 -13.59 -8.76
C PHE A 59 -11.82 -13.09 -8.38
N PHE A 60 -11.23 -12.19 -9.17
CA PHE A 60 -9.94 -11.56 -8.81
C PHE A 60 -10.02 -10.67 -7.57
N ILE A 61 -11.23 -10.41 -7.04
CA ILE A 61 -11.42 -9.73 -5.76
C ILE A 61 -10.66 -10.42 -4.61
N ILE A 62 -10.42 -11.73 -4.71
CA ILE A 62 -9.62 -12.48 -3.72
C ILE A 62 -8.21 -11.94 -3.63
N PHE A 63 -7.57 -11.66 -4.78
CA PHE A 63 -6.21 -11.11 -4.83
C PHE A 63 -6.19 -9.63 -4.48
N TYR A 64 -7.22 -8.89 -4.89
CA TYR A 64 -7.38 -7.48 -4.52
C TYR A 64 -7.50 -7.31 -3.00
N ALA A 65 -8.40 -8.04 -2.37
CA ALA A 65 -8.54 -8.04 -0.91
C ALA A 65 -7.32 -8.69 -0.21
N GLY A 66 -6.71 -9.68 -0.85
CA GLY A 66 -5.48 -10.33 -0.38
C GLY A 66 -4.29 -9.37 -0.28
N ALA A 67 -4.29 -8.27 -1.03
CA ALA A 67 -3.27 -7.23 -0.92
C ALA A 67 -3.15 -6.68 0.50
N TYR A 68 -4.26 -6.46 1.19
CA TYR A 68 -4.26 -5.97 2.58
C TYR A 68 -3.57 -6.95 3.53
N LEU A 69 -3.75 -8.26 3.30
CA LEU A 69 -3.06 -9.31 4.07
C LEU A 69 -1.56 -9.33 3.74
N GLN A 70 -1.21 -9.21 2.46
CA GLN A 70 0.19 -9.08 2.03
C GLN A 70 0.88 -7.91 2.72
N TRP A 71 0.25 -6.73 2.70
CA TRP A 71 0.81 -5.51 3.30
C TRP A 71 0.97 -5.68 4.82
N GLY A 72 -0.11 -6.05 5.52
CA GLY A 72 -0.07 -6.25 6.97
C GLY A 72 1.01 -7.25 7.38
N PHE A 73 1.05 -8.40 6.73
CA PHE A 73 2.06 -9.41 7.00
C PHE A 73 3.47 -8.92 6.69
N SER A 74 3.71 -8.38 5.49
CA SER A 74 5.04 -7.96 5.05
C SER A 74 5.60 -6.83 5.92
N TYR A 75 4.79 -5.82 6.23
CA TYR A 75 5.24 -4.70 7.07
C TYR A 75 5.61 -5.16 8.47
N VAL A 76 4.81 -6.03 9.10
CA VAL A 76 5.11 -6.57 10.43
C VAL A 76 6.30 -7.52 10.38
N TYR A 77 6.29 -8.48 9.46
CA TYR A 77 7.31 -9.52 9.39
C TYR A 77 8.69 -8.97 9.04
N HIS A 78 8.79 -8.16 7.99
CA HIS A 78 10.08 -7.56 7.58
C HIS A 78 10.62 -6.61 8.66
N SER A 79 9.73 -5.85 9.31
CA SER A 79 10.10 -4.95 10.40
C SER A 79 10.58 -5.70 11.64
N ALA A 80 10.06 -6.90 11.89
CA ALA A 80 10.50 -7.72 13.02
C ALA A 80 11.92 -8.26 12.83
N ILE A 81 12.32 -8.51 11.58
CA ILE A 81 13.64 -9.11 11.26
C ILE A 81 14.74 -8.04 11.21
N SER A 82 14.47 -6.87 10.61
CA SER A 82 15.50 -5.86 10.40
C SER A 82 14.99 -4.44 10.66
N ARG A 83 15.64 -3.74 11.60
CA ARG A 83 15.38 -2.32 11.87
C ARG A 83 15.64 -1.45 10.64
N GLY A 84 16.75 -1.70 9.94
CA GLY A 84 17.11 -0.95 8.75
C GLY A 84 16.07 -1.10 7.64
N VAL A 85 15.59 -2.31 7.39
CA VAL A 85 14.51 -2.56 6.42
C VAL A 85 13.19 -1.94 6.88
N CYS A 86 12.86 -2.02 8.17
CA CYS A 86 11.67 -1.38 8.74
C CYS A 86 11.62 0.11 8.46
N THR A 87 12.67 0.83 8.81
CA THR A 87 12.72 2.30 8.67
C THR A 87 12.83 2.73 7.21
N ARG A 88 13.53 1.95 6.37
CA ARG A 88 13.61 2.18 4.93
C ARG A 88 12.27 1.95 4.24
N LEU A 89 11.57 0.85 4.56
CA LEU A 89 10.25 0.54 4.03
C LEU A 89 9.24 1.63 4.42
N ALA A 90 9.25 2.05 5.69
CA ALA A 90 8.40 3.13 6.17
C ALA A 90 8.69 4.46 5.45
N ALA A 91 9.97 4.82 5.24
CA ALA A 91 10.34 6.02 4.51
C ALA A 91 9.89 5.96 3.04
N ALA A 92 10.10 4.83 2.36
CA ALA A 92 9.65 4.62 0.97
C ALA A 92 8.12 4.73 0.86
N ASP A 93 7.39 4.11 1.78
CA ASP A 93 5.93 4.16 1.83
C ASP A 93 5.40 5.58 2.06
N ILE A 94 6.02 6.34 2.95
CA ILE A 94 5.66 7.75 3.20
C ILE A 94 5.89 8.59 1.94
N ILE A 95 7.05 8.46 1.28
CA ILE A 95 7.32 9.16 0.01
C ILE A 95 6.24 8.80 -1.02
N THR A 96 5.96 7.51 -1.19
CA THR A 96 4.93 7.03 -2.12
C THR A 96 3.58 7.68 -1.86
N LYS A 97 3.13 7.71 -0.61
CA LYS A 97 1.82 8.27 -0.25
C LYS A 97 1.75 9.78 -0.38
N VAL A 98 2.81 10.49 -0.01
CA VAL A 98 2.89 11.97 -0.18
C VAL A 98 2.81 12.33 -1.66
N VAL A 99 3.56 11.65 -2.52
CA VAL A 99 3.56 11.92 -3.96
C VAL A 99 2.23 11.51 -4.58
N ALA A 100 1.69 10.33 -4.22
CA ALA A 100 0.38 9.90 -4.70
C ALA A 100 -0.73 10.88 -4.30
N ALA A 101 -0.75 11.35 -3.04
CA ALA A 101 -1.72 12.35 -2.58
C ALA A 101 -1.61 13.67 -3.36
N ALA A 102 -0.39 14.09 -3.73
CA ALA A 102 -0.21 15.25 -4.60
C ALA A 102 -0.85 15.02 -5.98
N PHE A 103 -0.68 13.83 -6.58
CA PHE A 103 -1.38 13.46 -7.81
C PHE A 103 -2.90 13.45 -7.64
N PHE A 104 -3.42 12.87 -6.57
CA PHE A 104 -4.86 12.79 -6.30
C PHE A 104 -5.50 14.18 -6.21
N VAL A 105 -4.80 15.16 -5.64
CA VAL A 105 -5.30 16.54 -5.53
C VAL A 105 -5.11 17.34 -6.81
N LEU A 106 -3.93 17.24 -7.44
CA LEU A 106 -3.59 18.07 -8.61
C LEU A 106 -4.12 17.50 -9.92
N LEU A 107 -4.34 16.21 -9.97
CA LEU A 107 -4.78 15.47 -11.16
C LEU A 107 -5.82 14.40 -10.76
N PRO A 108 -7.00 14.81 -10.26
CA PRO A 108 -8.01 13.86 -9.84
C PRO A 108 -8.47 13.00 -11.02
N THR A 109 -8.56 11.69 -10.78
CA THR A 109 -8.87 10.69 -11.79
C THR A 109 -10.10 9.88 -11.42
N THR A 110 -10.79 9.35 -12.41
CA THR A 110 -11.95 8.48 -12.27
C THR A 110 -11.97 7.43 -13.36
N MET A 111 -12.88 6.47 -13.26
CA MET A 111 -13.19 5.48 -14.30
C MET A 111 -14.64 5.03 -14.23
N VAL A 112 -15.13 4.48 -15.33
CA VAL A 112 -16.46 3.84 -15.38
C VAL A 112 -16.35 2.41 -14.86
N ARG A 113 -17.22 2.04 -13.93
CA ARG A 113 -17.33 0.67 -13.39
C ARG A 113 -18.48 -0.07 -14.06
N PRO A 114 -18.36 -1.38 -14.33
CA PRO A 114 -19.45 -2.18 -14.87
C PRO A 114 -20.56 -2.36 -13.85
N ALA A 115 -21.76 -2.66 -14.35
CA ALA A 115 -22.84 -3.18 -13.52
C ALA A 115 -22.45 -4.57 -12.95
N LEU A 116 -22.98 -4.90 -11.79
CA LEU A 116 -22.75 -6.19 -11.14
C LEU A 116 -23.96 -7.09 -11.44
N ASP A 117 -23.71 -8.24 -12.06
CA ASP A 117 -24.75 -9.16 -12.52
C ASP A 117 -25.25 -10.11 -11.41
N GLY A 118 -24.57 -10.13 -10.26
CA GLY A 118 -24.89 -10.96 -9.09
C GLY A 118 -23.94 -12.14 -8.91
N GLY A 119 -24.09 -12.83 -7.79
CA GLY A 119 -23.18 -13.89 -7.38
C GLY A 119 -22.23 -13.49 -6.26
N VAL A 120 -21.52 -14.47 -5.70
CA VAL A 120 -20.68 -14.27 -4.51
C VAL A 120 -19.54 -13.29 -4.76
N PHE A 121 -18.88 -13.39 -5.90
CA PHE A 121 -17.73 -12.50 -6.21
C PHE A 121 -18.20 -11.09 -6.56
N ASP A 122 -19.31 -10.93 -7.27
CA ASP A 122 -19.91 -9.63 -7.54
C ASP A 122 -20.34 -8.94 -6.26
N PHE A 123 -20.91 -9.70 -5.31
CA PHE A 123 -21.24 -9.18 -3.98
C PHE A 123 -19.98 -8.66 -3.25
N LEU A 124 -18.87 -9.40 -3.29
CA LEU A 124 -17.60 -8.96 -2.68
C LEU A 124 -17.03 -7.72 -3.39
N VAL A 125 -17.08 -7.68 -4.73
CA VAL A 125 -16.71 -6.48 -5.50
C VAL A 125 -17.61 -5.30 -5.12
N GLY A 126 -18.92 -5.53 -4.97
CA GLY A 126 -19.88 -4.53 -4.55
C GLY A 126 -19.57 -3.91 -3.19
N ILE A 127 -19.08 -4.70 -2.24
CA ILE A 127 -18.60 -4.19 -0.95
C ILE A 127 -17.43 -3.21 -1.16
N ILE A 128 -16.45 -3.58 -2.01
CA ILE A 128 -15.33 -2.68 -2.29
C ILE A 128 -15.83 -1.42 -3.00
N TYR A 129 -16.70 -1.53 -4.00
CA TYR A 129 -17.26 -0.40 -4.73
C TYR A 129 -18.02 0.58 -3.83
N PHE A 130 -18.66 0.06 -2.77
CA PHE A 130 -19.39 0.86 -1.80
C PHE A 130 -18.46 1.68 -0.89
N PHE A 131 -17.35 1.10 -0.45
CA PHE A 131 -16.40 1.77 0.46
C PHE A 131 -15.33 2.59 -0.25
N ASP A 132 -15.04 2.28 -1.51
CA ASP A 132 -13.95 2.85 -2.29
C ASP A 132 -14.51 3.39 -3.62
N GLU A 133 -14.86 4.67 -3.62
CA GLU A 133 -15.35 5.37 -4.82
C GLU A 133 -14.28 5.36 -5.93
N PRO A 134 -14.68 5.44 -7.22
CA PRO A 134 -13.75 5.43 -8.35
C PRO A 134 -13.02 6.78 -8.51
N VAL A 135 -12.33 7.18 -7.47
CA VAL A 135 -11.50 8.40 -7.39
C VAL A 135 -10.12 8.07 -6.85
N ASN A 136 -9.17 8.98 -6.97
CA ASN A 136 -7.78 8.72 -6.52
C ASN A 136 -7.13 7.50 -7.20
N LEU A 137 -7.33 7.33 -8.50
CA LEU A 137 -6.89 6.12 -9.18
C LEU A 137 -5.40 6.18 -9.53
N PHE A 138 -4.92 7.33 -10.04
CA PHE A 138 -3.54 7.47 -10.49
C PHE A 138 -2.68 8.25 -9.48
N PRO A 139 -1.51 7.70 -9.11
CA PRO A 139 -1.02 6.33 -9.35
C PRO A 139 -1.65 5.31 -8.38
N SER A 140 -1.74 4.04 -8.79
CA SER A 140 -2.33 2.98 -7.95
C SER A 140 -1.53 2.72 -6.69
N LEU A 141 -2.12 2.99 -5.51
CA LEU A 141 -1.52 2.64 -4.23
C LEU A 141 -1.52 1.13 -3.98
N HIS A 142 -2.50 0.37 -4.52
CA HIS A 142 -2.49 -1.09 -4.44
C HIS A 142 -1.24 -1.68 -5.09
N CYS A 143 -0.92 -1.22 -6.29
CA CYS A 143 0.28 -1.65 -6.99
C CYS A 143 1.56 -1.16 -6.31
N ALA A 144 1.58 0.10 -5.88
CA ALA A 144 2.76 0.70 -5.25
C ALA A 144 3.13 -0.01 -3.93
N VAL A 145 2.18 -0.20 -3.02
CA VAL A 145 2.44 -0.83 -1.71
C VAL A 145 2.80 -2.31 -1.88
N SER A 146 2.11 -3.04 -2.78
CA SER A 146 2.46 -4.43 -3.09
C SER A 146 3.87 -4.54 -3.68
N TRP A 147 4.28 -3.58 -4.53
CA TRP A 147 5.65 -3.50 -5.03
C TRP A 147 6.67 -3.23 -3.92
N LEU A 148 6.37 -2.35 -2.96
CA LEU A 148 7.23 -2.12 -1.79
C LEU A 148 7.38 -3.38 -0.91
N CYS A 149 6.32 -4.18 -0.77
CA CYS A 149 6.40 -5.49 -0.09
C CYS A 149 7.38 -6.43 -0.79
N PHE A 150 7.33 -6.52 -2.12
CA PHE A 150 8.32 -7.26 -2.90
C PHE A 150 9.73 -6.69 -2.73
N ARG A 151 9.91 -5.37 -2.87
CA ARG A 151 11.25 -4.74 -2.78
C ARG A 151 11.90 -4.94 -1.41
N SER A 152 11.13 -4.85 -0.34
CA SER A 152 11.62 -5.12 1.01
C SER A 152 12.00 -6.60 1.19
N ALA A 153 11.16 -7.54 0.73
CA ALA A 153 11.48 -8.97 0.74
C ALA A 153 12.72 -9.29 -0.09
N PHE A 154 12.84 -8.70 -1.29
CA PHE A 154 13.99 -8.91 -2.17
C PHE A 154 15.29 -8.36 -1.59
N SER A 155 15.24 -7.25 -0.85
CA SER A 155 16.41 -6.72 -0.14
C SER A 155 16.93 -7.68 0.94
N MET A 156 16.02 -8.50 1.51
CA MET A 156 16.31 -9.50 2.55
C MET A 156 16.36 -10.95 1.99
N ARG A 157 16.52 -11.14 0.68
CA ARG A 157 16.44 -12.48 0.06
C ARG A 157 17.51 -13.46 0.51
N ARG A 158 18.61 -12.96 1.09
CA ARG A 158 19.67 -13.81 1.66
C ARG A 158 19.25 -14.38 3.02
N GLU A 159 18.50 -13.60 3.80
CA GLU A 159 18.00 -13.97 5.13
C GLU A 159 16.69 -14.76 5.06
N LEU A 160 15.76 -14.35 4.17
CA LEU A 160 14.42 -14.91 4.04
C LEU A 160 14.31 -16.05 3.00
N GLY A 161 15.35 -16.20 2.17
CA GLY A 161 15.35 -17.12 1.04
C GLY A 161 14.78 -16.49 -0.24
N GLY A 162 15.38 -16.88 -1.38
CA GLY A 162 14.95 -16.38 -2.69
C GLY A 162 13.51 -16.75 -3.03
N ALA A 163 13.06 -17.95 -2.66
CA ALA A 163 11.69 -18.41 -2.92
C ALA A 163 10.63 -17.49 -2.30
N TYR A 164 10.85 -17.00 -1.06
CA TYR A 164 9.96 -16.04 -0.43
C TYR A 164 9.90 -14.73 -1.20
N ALA A 165 11.06 -14.18 -1.58
CA ALA A 165 11.11 -12.92 -2.32
C ALA A 165 10.41 -13.02 -3.69
N TRP A 166 10.61 -14.10 -4.42
CA TRP A 166 9.93 -14.33 -5.69
C TRP A 166 8.43 -14.63 -5.51
N GLY A 167 8.04 -15.27 -4.41
CA GLY A 167 6.64 -15.44 -4.02
C GLY A 167 5.95 -14.08 -3.78
N GLN A 168 6.63 -13.13 -3.13
CA GLN A 168 6.14 -11.77 -2.97
C GLN A 168 5.95 -11.06 -4.32
N LEU A 169 6.88 -11.23 -5.27
CA LEU A 169 6.71 -10.69 -6.62
C LEU A 169 5.50 -11.31 -7.31
N ALA A 170 5.39 -12.63 -7.31
CA ALA A 170 4.28 -13.32 -7.96
C ALA A 170 2.93 -12.85 -7.40
N PHE A 171 2.82 -12.71 -6.08
CA PHE A 171 1.60 -12.21 -5.47
C PHE A 171 1.34 -10.74 -5.80
N SER A 172 2.37 -9.89 -5.84
CA SER A 172 2.24 -8.49 -6.28
C SER A 172 1.72 -8.39 -7.72
N LEU A 173 2.18 -9.26 -8.62
CA LEU A 173 1.68 -9.32 -10.01
C LEU A 173 0.20 -9.76 -10.06
N LEU A 174 -0.22 -10.69 -9.20
CA LEU A 174 -1.64 -11.05 -9.06
C LEU A 174 -2.48 -9.88 -8.53
N VAL A 175 -1.95 -9.10 -7.58
CA VAL A 175 -2.60 -7.86 -7.12
C VAL A 175 -2.72 -6.87 -8.28
N PHE A 176 -1.66 -6.65 -9.09
CA PHE A 176 -1.74 -5.74 -10.25
C PHE A 176 -2.81 -6.18 -11.24
N ALA A 177 -2.82 -7.46 -11.60
CA ALA A 177 -3.86 -8.01 -12.47
C ALA A 177 -5.26 -7.83 -11.85
N SER A 178 -5.40 -8.04 -10.54
CA SER A 178 -6.69 -7.91 -9.86
C SER A 178 -7.25 -6.49 -9.94
N THR A 179 -6.40 -5.44 -9.84
CA THR A 179 -6.88 -4.06 -9.88
C THR A 179 -7.59 -3.71 -11.19
N VAL A 180 -7.13 -4.23 -12.32
CA VAL A 180 -7.74 -3.99 -13.64
C VAL A 180 -8.88 -4.97 -13.92
N PHE A 181 -8.81 -6.22 -13.45
CA PHE A 181 -9.88 -7.19 -13.66
C PHE A 181 -11.12 -6.90 -12.80
N VAL A 182 -10.96 -6.35 -11.59
CA VAL A 182 -12.10 -5.91 -10.78
C VAL A 182 -12.50 -4.45 -11.06
N LYS A 183 -11.92 -3.83 -12.10
CA LYS A 183 -12.22 -2.45 -12.53
C LYS A 183 -12.13 -1.42 -11.38
N GLN A 184 -11.05 -1.52 -10.61
CA GLN A 184 -10.68 -0.53 -9.60
C GLN A 184 -9.61 0.44 -10.11
N HIS A 185 -8.83 0.03 -11.10
CA HIS A 185 -7.79 0.82 -11.75
C HIS A 185 -7.75 0.56 -13.24
N VAL A 186 -7.16 1.47 -13.97
CA VAL A 186 -6.78 1.32 -15.37
C VAL A 186 -5.29 0.96 -15.51
N PHE A 187 -4.88 0.47 -16.66
CA PHE A 187 -3.54 -0.06 -16.88
C PHE A 187 -2.42 0.96 -16.57
N VAL A 188 -2.65 2.23 -16.89
CA VAL A 188 -1.70 3.32 -16.63
C VAL A 188 -1.45 3.52 -15.14
N ASP A 189 -2.46 3.29 -14.29
CA ASP A 189 -2.33 3.42 -12.83
C ASP A 189 -1.34 2.41 -12.25
N ILE A 190 -1.31 1.18 -12.82
CA ILE A 190 -0.35 0.14 -12.42
C ILE A 190 1.07 0.62 -12.68
N ILE A 191 1.32 1.11 -13.90
CA ILE A 191 2.64 1.59 -14.30
C ILE A 191 3.08 2.75 -13.40
N GLY A 192 2.19 3.73 -13.19
CA GLY A 192 2.42 4.85 -12.31
C GLY A 192 2.75 4.43 -10.87
N GLY A 193 1.98 3.47 -10.33
CA GLY A 193 2.18 2.95 -8.98
C GLY A 193 3.53 2.23 -8.81
N VAL A 194 3.90 1.37 -9.77
CA VAL A 194 5.17 0.63 -9.74
C VAL A 194 6.37 1.58 -9.87
N ILE A 195 6.32 2.52 -10.83
CA ILE A 195 7.40 3.51 -11.02
C ILE A 195 7.56 4.35 -9.75
N LEU A 196 6.46 4.86 -9.21
CA LEU A 196 6.49 5.66 -7.99
C LEU A 196 7.11 4.90 -6.82
N ALA A 197 6.68 3.66 -6.59
CA ALA A 197 7.21 2.83 -5.51
C ALA A 197 8.70 2.51 -5.70
N GLU A 198 9.15 2.24 -6.93
CA GLU A 198 10.56 1.99 -7.22
C GLU A 198 11.41 3.24 -6.96
N LEU A 199 10.98 4.41 -7.43
CA LEU A 199 11.66 5.67 -7.18
C LEU A 199 11.69 6.01 -5.67
N ALA A 200 10.59 5.78 -4.96
CA ALA A 200 10.53 5.96 -3.51
C ALA A 200 11.47 5.01 -2.76
N TRP A 201 11.55 3.74 -3.20
CA TRP A 201 12.48 2.75 -2.64
C TRP A 201 13.94 3.14 -2.88
N LEU A 202 14.28 3.65 -4.05
CA LEU A 202 15.62 4.17 -4.36
C LEU A 202 15.93 5.41 -3.52
N ALA A 203 15.03 6.38 -3.49
CA ALA A 203 15.21 7.61 -2.71
C ALA A 203 15.36 7.32 -1.21
N SER A 204 14.61 6.37 -0.66
CA SER A 204 14.69 6.00 0.76
C SER A 204 16.06 5.48 1.18
N SER A 205 16.88 4.96 0.24
CA SER A 205 18.24 4.50 0.54
C SER A 205 19.21 5.63 0.87
N HIS A 206 18.92 6.86 0.43
CA HIS A 206 19.72 8.05 0.69
C HIS A 206 19.26 8.84 1.92
N LEU A 207 18.17 8.42 2.56
CA LEU A 207 17.62 9.09 3.74
C LEU A 207 18.17 8.48 5.03
N PRO A 208 18.47 9.30 6.06
CA PRO A 208 18.86 8.82 7.36
C PRO A 208 17.64 8.32 8.18
N SER A 209 16.85 7.41 7.58
CA SER A 209 15.56 6.97 8.13
C SER A 209 15.67 6.37 9.52
N GLU A 210 16.73 5.60 9.81
CA GLU A 210 16.96 5.06 11.16
C GLU A 210 17.17 6.15 12.21
N ALA A 211 17.91 7.21 11.87
CA ALA A 211 18.14 8.33 12.79
C ALA A 211 16.85 9.15 13.01
N VAL A 212 16.07 9.36 11.96
CA VAL A 212 14.79 10.08 12.05
C VAL A 212 13.80 9.33 12.93
N PHE A 213 13.55 8.06 12.66
CA PHE A 213 12.65 7.25 13.49
C PHE A 213 13.18 7.03 14.90
N GLY A 214 14.50 6.91 15.10
CA GLY A 214 15.12 6.82 16.41
C GLY A 214 14.89 8.08 17.26
N ARG A 215 14.92 9.27 16.68
CA ARG A 215 14.57 10.52 17.38
C ARG A 215 13.08 10.55 17.77
N LEU A 216 12.18 10.14 16.86
CA LEU A 216 10.75 10.04 17.17
C LEU A 216 10.49 9.06 18.33
N GLU A 217 11.11 7.87 18.29
CA GLU A 217 11.01 6.88 19.38
C GLU A 217 11.45 7.47 20.72
N ALA A 218 12.55 8.25 20.76
CA ALA A 218 13.06 8.89 21.97
C ALA A 218 12.07 9.92 22.54
N VAL A 219 11.41 10.71 21.71
CA VAL A 219 10.37 11.66 22.14
C VAL A 219 9.19 10.93 22.79
N PHE A 220 8.69 9.87 22.17
CA PHE A 220 7.58 9.09 22.72
C PHE A 220 7.93 8.32 24.00
N SER A 221 9.19 7.91 24.18
CA SER A 221 9.63 7.23 25.39
C SER A 221 9.77 8.18 26.59
N ARG A 222 10.26 9.41 26.36
CA ARG A 222 10.38 10.44 27.42
C ARG A 222 9.01 10.84 28.01
N ASN A 223 7.99 10.96 27.17
CA ASN A 223 6.63 11.29 27.63
C ASN A 223 5.98 10.18 28.50
N LYS A 224 6.46 8.93 28.42
CA LYS A 224 5.98 7.84 29.30
C LYS A 224 6.66 7.82 30.66
N SER A 225 7.85 8.37 30.77
CA SER A 225 8.59 8.44 32.04
C SER A 225 8.11 9.59 32.95
N ASN A 226 7.41 10.57 32.36
CA ASN A 226 6.92 11.76 33.09
C ASN A 226 5.43 11.65 33.50
N ARG A 227 4.81 10.47 33.33
CA ARG A 227 3.46 10.13 33.81
C ARG A 227 3.52 8.97 34.80
#